data_4bb91acc64a5948dfaa1ff151b36427c
#
_entry.id   4bb91acc64a5948dfaa1ff151b36427c
#
_cell.length_a   1.000
_cell.length_b   1.000
_cell.length_c   1.000
_cell.angle_alpha   90.00
_cell.angle_beta   90.00
_cell.angle_gamma   90.00
#
_symmetry.space_group_name_H-M   'P 1'
#
loop_
_entity.id
_entity.type
_entity.pdbx_description
1 polymer ?
#
loop_
_entity_poly.entity_id
_entity_poly.type
_entity_poly.pdbx_seq_one_letter_code
_entity_poly.pdbx_strand_id
1 'polypeptide(L)'
;MTAKQETLATLQQMLALLQGERQALAALDLDRIVTCTSGKMDLCVKLEAVEKASLDEECLGVLDAVRRLNEINRRLRNLIASNLQNRLGALTGNNAPYAALPRKGTSMALA
;
A
#
# COMPACT_ATOMS: atom_id res chain seq x y z
N MET A 1 -23.94 13.79 -9.48
CA MET A 1 -22.57 13.50 -9.95
C MET A 1 -22.60 12.50 -11.09
N THR A 2 -21.81 12.73 -12.10
CA THR A 2 -21.65 11.75 -13.17
C THR A 2 -20.78 10.58 -12.69
N ALA A 3 -20.85 9.44 -13.37
CA ALA A 3 -20.00 8.28 -13.07
C ALA A 3 -18.52 8.64 -13.15
N LYS A 4 -18.15 9.48 -14.11
CA LYS A 4 -16.79 9.96 -14.29
C LYS A 4 -16.31 10.79 -13.10
N GLN A 5 -17.15 11.69 -12.61
CA GLN A 5 -16.83 12.51 -11.44
C GLN A 5 -16.68 11.66 -10.18
N GLU A 6 -17.52 10.62 -10.04
CA GLU A 6 -17.42 9.69 -8.92
C GLU A 6 -16.12 8.89 -8.99
N THR A 7 -15.74 8.45 -10.17
CA THR A 7 -14.47 7.73 -10.36
C THR A 7 -13.30 8.60 -10.01
N LEU A 8 -13.28 9.84 -10.50
CA LEU A 8 -12.21 10.77 -10.19
C LEU A 8 -12.12 11.02 -8.67
N ALA A 9 -13.27 11.24 -8.03
CA ALA A 9 -13.31 11.45 -6.58
C ALA A 9 -12.76 10.23 -5.83
N THR A 10 -13.11 9.02 -6.26
CA THR A 10 -12.61 7.80 -5.64
C THR A 10 -11.10 7.67 -5.80
N LEU A 11 -10.57 7.99 -6.98
CA LEU A 11 -9.13 7.97 -7.23
C LEU A 11 -8.40 9.01 -6.38
N GLN A 12 -8.97 10.19 -6.21
CA GLN A 12 -8.40 11.23 -5.36
C GLN A 12 -8.41 10.81 -3.89
N GLN A 13 -9.47 10.15 -3.44
CA GLN A 13 -9.53 9.58 -2.09
C GLN A 13 -8.46 8.52 -1.89
N MET A 14 -8.25 7.65 -2.88
CA MET A 14 -7.21 6.65 -2.83
C MET A 14 -5.83 7.31 -2.73
N LEU A 15 -5.57 8.34 -3.51
CA LEU A 15 -4.30 9.05 -3.47
C LEU A 15 -4.05 9.66 -2.10
N ALA A 16 -5.05 10.32 -1.52
CA ALA A 16 -4.95 10.90 -0.19
C ALA A 16 -4.69 9.83 0.87
N LEU A 17 -5.37 8.69 0.75
CA LEU A 17 -5.19 7.57 1.66
C LEU A 17 -3.78 7.01 1.59
N LEU A 18 -3.22 6.87 0.39
CA LEU A 18 -1.85 6.39 0.20
C LEU A 18 -0.82 7.38 0.75
N GLN A 19 -1.08 8.67 0.65
CA GLN A 19 -0.23 9.68 1.28
C GLN A 19 -0.25 9.55 2.80
N GLY A 20 -1.42 9.30 3.38
CA GLY A 20 -1.56 9.02 4.81
C GLY A 20 -0.85 7.73 5.22
N GLU A 21 -0.96 6.68 4.41
CA GLU A 21 -0.26 5.43 4.63
C GLU A 21 1.26 5.63 4.65
N ARG A 22 1.78 6.41 3.70
CA ARG A 22 3.19 6.72 3.65
C ARG A 22 3.67 7.41 4.92
N GLN A 23 2.91 8.39 5.39
CA GLN A 23 3.22 9.09 6.64
C GLN A 23 3.18 8.15 7.84
N ALA A 24 2.18 7.29 7.89
CA ALA A 24 2.04 6.31 8.96
C ALA A 24 3.20 5.31 8.98
N LEU A 25 3.64 4.88 7.80
CA LEU A 25 4.79 3.99 7.66
C LEU A 25 6.07 4.66 8.14
N ALA A 26 6.28 5.92 7.75
CA ALA A 26 7.45 6.67 8.17
C ALA A 26 7.48 6.88 9.69
N ALA A 27 6.31 7.03 10.30
CA ALA A 27 6.18 7.23 11.75
C ALA A 27 6.05 5.91 12.52
N LEU A 28 5.95 4.77 11.84
CA LEU A 28 5.68 3.46 12.44
C LEU A 28 4.41 3.46 13.29
N ASP A 29 3.40 4.18 12.82
CA ASP A 29 2.10 4.27 13.48
C ASP A 29 1.24 3.08 13.02
N LEU A 30 1.28 2.00 13.80
CA LEU A 30 0.64 0.73 13.43
C LEU A 30 -0.88 0.85 13.29
N ASP A 31 -1.53 1.59 14.15
CA ASP A 31 -2.97 1.77 14.09
C ASP A 31 -3.40 2.46 12.81
N ARG A 32 -2.67 3.50 12.41
CA ARG A 32 -2.94 4.21 11.17
C ARG A 32 -2.64 3.34 9.95
N ILE A 33 -1.58 2.54 10.01
CA ILE A 33 -1.23 1.62 8.92
C ILE A 33 -2.39 0.65 8.69
N VAL A 34 -2.91 0.06 9.75
CA VAL A 34 -4.04 -0.88 9.67
C VAL A 34 -5.30 -0.19 9.13
N THR A 35 -5.59 1.01 9.63
CA THR A 35 -6.75 1.79 9.17
C THR A 35 -6.63 2.13 7.68
N CYS A 36 -5.44 2.53 7.23
CA CYS A 36 -5.20 2.84 5.82
C CYS A 36 -5.35 1.60 4.95
N THR A 37 -4.89 0.43 5.41
CA THR A 37 -5.02 -0.81 4.66
C THR A 37 -6.50 -1.16 4.47
N SER A 38 -7.30 -1.04 5.51
CA SER A 38 -8.74 -1.31 5.43
C SER A 38 -9.42 -0.35 4.45
N GLY A 39 -9.13 0.94 4.56
CA GLY A 39 -9.69 1.94 3.65
C GLY A 39 -9.29 1.71 2.20
N LYS A 40 -8.06 1.30 1.98
CA LYS A 40 -7.55 1.00 0.64
C LYS A 40 -8.33 -0.16 0.01
N MET A 41 -8.63 -1.20 0.78
CA MET A 41 -9.40 -2.33 0.28
C MET A 41 -10.81 -1.90 -0.13
N ASP A 42 -11.46 -1.05 0.65
CA ASP A 42 -12.79 -0.54 0.33
C ASP A 42 -12.79 0.26 -0.98
N LEU A 43 -11.79 1.11 -1.16
CA LEU A 43 -11.66 1.90 -2.38
C LEU A 43 -11.32 1.04 -3.59
N CYS A 44 -10.52 -0.01 -3.40
CA CYS A 44 -10.20 -0.96 -4.48
C CYS A 44 -11.45 -1.65 -5.00
N VAL A 45 -12.36 -2.04 -4.12
CA VAL A 45 -13.62 -2.66 -4.51
C VAL A 45 -14.43 -1.70 -5.41
N LYS A 46 -14.49 -0.43 -5.05
CA LYS A 46 -15.19 0.57 -5.86
C LYS A 46 -14.54 0.74 -7.23
N LEU A 47 -13.20 0.74 -7.27
CA LEU A 47 -12.47 0.93 -8.53
C LEU A 47 -12.55 -0.28 -9.44
N GLU A 48 -12.68 -1.47 -8.90
CA GLU A 48 -12.84 -2.69 -9.70
C GLU A 48 -14.12 -2.67 -10.55
N ALA A 49 -15.14 -1.94 -10.10
CA ALA A 49 -16.39 -1.83 -10.84
C ALA A 49 -16.31 -0.84 -12.00
N VAL A 50 -15.21 -0.10 -12.13
CA VAL A 50 -15.07 0.92 -13.17
C VAL A 50 -14.43 0.33 -14.41
N GLU A 51 -15.03 0.62 -15.58
CA GLU A 51 -14.48 0.20 -16.85
C GLU A 51 -13.33 1.11 -17.26
N LYS A 52 -12.22 0.52 -17.69
CA LYS A 52 -11.03 1.27 -18.14
C LYS A 52 -11.35 2.21 -19.28
N ALA A 53 -12.23 1.81 -20.17
CA ALA A 53 -12.59 2.61 -21.34
C ALA A 53 -13.29 3.91 -20.97
N SER A 54 -13.87 4.00 -19.75
CA SER A 54 -14.55 5.20 -19.29
C SER A 54 -13.64 6.22 -18.62
N LEU A 55 -12.36 5.91 -18.48
CA LEU A 55 -11.40 6.81 -17.84
C LEU A 55 -10.88 7.85 -18.82
N ASP A 56 -10.98 9.13 -18.44
CA ASP A 56 -10.41 10.21 -19.23
C ASP A 56 -8.94 10.47 -18.81
N GLU A 57 -8.33 11.46 -19.46
CA GLU A 57 -6.93 11.81 -19.18
C GLU A 57 -6.70 12.19 -17.73
N GLU A 58 -7.62 12.93 -17.14
CA GLU A 58 -7.50 13.36 -15.75
C GLU A 58 -7.52 12.15 -14.81
N CYS A 59 -8.46 11.24 -15.02
CA CYS A 59 -8.54 10.00 -14.23
C CYS A 59 -7.29 9.16 -14.41
N LEU A 60 -6.80 9.02 -15.63
CA LEU A 60 -5.59 8.25 -15.91
C LEU A 60 -4.36 8.86 -15.23
N GLY A 61 -4.27 10.19 -15.19
CA GLY A 61 -3.19 10.86 -14.48
C GLY A 61 -3.20 10.59 -12.99
N VAL A 62 -4.36 10.65 -12.36
CA VAL A 62 -4.50 10.35 -10.93
C VAL A 62 -4.24 8.87 -10.68
N LEU A 63 -4.74 7.99 -11.54
CA LEU A 63 -4.49 6.55 -11.42
C LEU A 63 -3.00 6.24 -11.48
N ASP A 64 -2.26 6.91 -12.35
CA ASP A 64 -0.81 6.74 -12.45
C ASP A 64 -0.12 7.16 -11.16
N ALA A 65 -0.53 8.28 -10.58
CA ALA A 65 -0.01 8.74 -9.29
C ALA A 65 -0.32 7.76 -8.17
N VAL A 66 -1.53 7.19 -8.17
CA VAL A 66 -1.94 6.16 -7.21
C VAL A 66 -1.03 4.94 -7.31
N ARG A 67 -0.79 4.46 -8.52
CA ARG A 67 0.07 3.29 -8.75
C ARG A 67 1.49 3.53 -8.27
N ARG A 68 2.04 4.68 -8.59
CA ARG A 68 3.41 5.02 -8.17
C ARG A 68 3.54 5.08 -6.66
N LEU A 69 2.60 5.75 -6.00
CA LEU A 69 2.66 5.90 -4.55
C LEU A 69 2.42 4.56 -3.85
N ASN A 70 1.51 3.74 -4.39
CA ASN A 70 1.27 2.40 -3.86
C ASN A 70 2.53 1.54 -3.94
N GLU A 71 3.29 1.64 -5.04
CA GLU A 71 4.55 0.92 -5.19
C GLU A 71 5.61 1.43 -4.21
N ILE A 72 5.70 2.74 -4.02
CA ILE A 72 6.60 3.33 -3.03
C ILE A 72 6.28 2.81 -1.63
N ASN A 73 5.00 2.80 -1.28
CA ASN A 73 4.56 2.33 0.04
C ASN A 73 4.84 0.83 0.21
N ARG A 74 4.65 0.04 -0.84
CA ARG A 74 4.97 -1.39 -0.79
C ARG A 74 6.45 -1.62 -0.48
N ARG A 75 7.32 -0.90 -1.17
CA ARG A 75 8.77 -0.99 -0.93
C ARG A 75 9.13 -0.56 0.47
N LEU A 76 8.49 0.50 0.95
CA LEU A 76 8.72 1.00 2.31
C LEU A 76 8.26 -0.03 3.36
N ARG A 77 7.10 -0.66 3.17
CA ARG A 77 6.64 -1.73 4.05
C ARG A 77 7.64 -2.88 4.11
N ASN A 78 8.14 -3.28 2.95
CA ASN A 78 9.11 -4.37 2.87
C ASN A 78 10.43 -4.03 3.55
N LEU A 79 10.88 -2.80 3.39
CA LEU A 79 12.10 -2.32 4.03
C LEU A 79 11.96 -2.31 5.56
N ILE A 80 10.84 -1.82 6.06
CA ILE A 80 10.55 -1.81 7.49
C ILE A 80 10.51 -3.23 8.04
N ALA A 81 9.82 -4.13 7.36
CA ALA A 81 9.74 -5.54 7.78
C ALA A 81 11.11 -6.18 7.82
N SER A 82 11.94 -5.94 6.80
CA SER A 82 13.31 -6.45 6.75
C SER A 82 14.15 -5.92 7.90
N ASN A 83 14.06 -4.63 8.19
CA ASN A 83 14.79 -4.03 9.30
C ASN A 83 14.37 -4.61 10.66
N LEU A 84 13.07 -4.84 10.84
CA LEU A 84 12.57 -5.44 12.06
C LEU A 84 13.09 -6.87 12.23
N GLN A 85 13.09 -7.66 11.16
CA GLN A 85 13.63 -9.01 11.18
C GLN A 85 15.11 -9.02 11.54
N ASN A 86 15.88 -8.11 10.95
CA ASN A 86 17.30 -7.99 11.23
C ASN A 86 17.55 -7.64 12.71
N ARG A 87 16.77 -6.73 13.26
CA ARG A 87 16.90 -6.34 14.66
C ARG A 87 16.55 -7.48 15.60
N LEU A 88 15.49 -8.23 15.29
CA LEU A 88 15.11 -9.40 16.06
C LEU A 88 16.19 -10.46 16.01
N GLY A 89 16.79 -10.69 14.84
CA GLY A 89 17.90 -11.62 14.68
C GLY A 89 19.11 -11.22 15.52
N ALA A 90 19.45 -9.94 15.52
CA ALA A 90 20.56 -9.43 16.33
C ALA A 90 20.31 -9.61 17.82
N LEU A 91 19.06 -9.39 18.27
CA LEU A 91 18.69 -9.54 19.67
C LEU A 91 18.71 -10.99 20.14
N THR A 92 18.32 -11.92 19.27
CA THR A 92 18.34 -13.35 19.59
C THR A 92 19.72 -13.96 19.37
N GLY A 93 20.64 -13.24 18.73
CA GLY A 93 21.98 -13.75 18.39
C GLY A 93 21.95 -14.81 17.30
N ASN A 94 20.86 -14.91 16.55
CA ASN A 94 20.68 -15.96 15.55
C ASN A 94 20.03 -15.41 14.27
N ASN A 95 20.86 -15.11 13.29
CA ASN A 95 20.39 -14.59 12.00
C ASN A 95 20.12 -15.70 10.98
N ALA A 96 20.62 -16.91 11.23
CA ALA A 96 20.50 -17.99 10.27
C ALA A 96 19.06 -18.38 9.92
N PRO A 97 18.10 -18.40 10.86
CA PRO A 97 16.72 -18.73 10.56
C PRO A 97 16.07 -17.82 9.52
N TYR A 98 16.53 -16.60 9.41
CA TYR A 98 15.94 -15.66 8.46
C TYR A 98 16.21 -16.01 7.03
N ALA A 99 17.41 -16.52 6.77
CA ALA A 99 17.76 -16.98 5.43
C ALA A 99 16.95 -18.21 5.05
N ALA A 100 16.55 -19.01 6.02
CA ALA A 100 15.81 -20.24 5.80
C ALA A 100 14.29 -20.02 5.74
N LEU A 101 13.79 -18.86 6.11
CA LEU A 101 12.36 -18.59 6.11
C LEU A 101 11.79 -18.62 4.70
N PRO A 102 10.56 -19.15 4.53
CA PRO A 102 9.89 -19.15 3.24
C PRO A 102 9.45 -17.75 2.86
N ARG A 103 10.31 -17.05 2.18
CA ARG A 103 10.08 -15.66 1.86
C ARG A 103 8.85 -15.39 1.00
N LYS A 104 8.43 -16.37 0.24
CA LYS A 104 7.25 -16.21 -0.61
C LYS A 104 5.99 -15.95 0.20
N GLY A 105 5.79 -16.72 1.26
CA GLY A 105 4.65 -16.53 2.13
C GLY A 105 4.68 -15.17 2.81
N THR A 106 5.86 -14.76 3.26
CA THR A 106 6.03 -13.47 3.91
C THR A 106 5.73 -12.32 2.97
N SER A 107 6.21 -12.41 1.73
CA SER A 107 5.96 -11.38 0.72
C SER A 107 4.47 -11.21 0.44
N MET A 108 3.74 -12.31 0.37
CA MET A 108 2.30 -12.26 0.15
C MET A 108 1.57 -11.58 1.29
N ALA A 109 1.98 -11.82 2.50
CA ALA A 109 1.38 -11.20 3.68
C ALA A 109 1.59 -9.69 3.70
N LEU A 110 2.67 -9.22 3.10
CA LEU A 110 2.99 -7.79 3.07
C LEU A 110 2.42 -7.07 1.86
N ALA A 111 2.08 -7.81 0.86
CA ALA A 111 1.48 -7.24 -0.35
C ALA A 111 0.04 -6.84 -0.11
#